data_a94bad146c84cd358dbe25ad2102e937
#
_entry.id   a94bad146c84cd358dbe25ad2102e937
#
_cell.length_a   1.000
_cell.length_b   1.000
_cell.length_c   1.000
_cell.angle_alpha   90.00
_cell.angle_beta   90.00
_cell.angle_gamma   90.00
#
_symmetry.space_group_name_H-M   'P 1'
#
loop_
_entity.id
_entity.type
_entity.pdbx_description
1 polymer ?
#
loop_
_entity_poly.entity_id
_entity_poly.type
_entity_poly.pdbx_seq_one_letter_code
_entity_poly.pdbx_strand_id
1 'polypeptide(L)'
;MTTRKEFLMQTTLATTGLLLQAYTRPLTAAPVRSGYQLKIMATDWGFPGTLDEYCAKAKAAGYDGIEIWWSLEPARQNAIFDAVAKHGLDIGFLCAGSQSNAAEHLATFKEMVDGAAHNTRQKPLYINCHSGRDYFSYEENKAFIDHTRAVSQATGIRILHETHRSRMLFAAPVARHFMDTIPDLRLTFDVSHWCNVSESLLADQPATLALALERVDHIHARIGHQEGPQVNDPRAPEWSAAVDAHFAWWDAVIRRKRAVGEVMTILTEFGPPDYMPTLPYTREPLADQWAINVYMLETLRKRYA
;
A
#
# COMPACT_ATOMS: atom_id res chain seq x y z
N MET A 1 -18.14 -41.89 -18.70
CA MET A 1 -16.70 -41.74 -18.42
C MET A 1 -16.34 -40.28 -18.68
N THR A 2 -16.09 -39.53 -17.64
CA THR A 2 -15.64 -38.11 -17.74
C THR A 2 -14.22 -38.08 -18.32
N THR A 3 -13.99 -37.28 -19.31
CA THR A 3 -12.67 -37.14 -19.90
C THR A 3 -11.70 -36.41 -18.93
N ARG A 4 -10.41 -36.72 -19.06
CA ARG A 4 -9.35 -36.06 -18.22
C ARG A 4 -9.44 -34.55 -18.27
N LYS A 5 -9.90 -33.99 -19.39
CA LYS A 5 -10.09 -32.53 -19.57
C LYS A 5 -11.30 -32.01 -18.79
N GLU A 6 -12.39 -32.74 -18.73
CA GLU A 6 -13.60 -32.43 -17.95
C GLU A 6 -13.32 -32.54 -16.43
N PHE A 7 -12.58 -33.59 -16.03
CA PHE A 7 -12.16 -33.76 -14.63
C PHE A 7 -11.23 -32.60 -14.16
N LEU A 8 -10.26 -32.21 -14.98
CA LEU A 8 -9.38 -31.09 -14.66
C LEU A 8 -10.13 -29.75 -14.63
N MET A 9 -11.06 -29.49 -15.55
CA MET A 9 -11.92 -28.31 -15.52
C MET A 9 -12.85 -28.28 -14.30
N GLN A 10 -13.45 -29.38 -13.92
CA GLN A 10 -14.33 -29.46 -12.75
C GLN A 10 -13.56 -29.32 -11.44
N THR A 11 -12.33 -29.84 -11.33
CA THR A 11 -11.50 -29.70 -10.13
C THR A 11 -10.96 -28.25 -10.02
N THR A 12 -10.58 -27.61 -11.12
CA THR A 12 -10.11 -26.23 -11.12
C THR A 12 -11.23 -25.25 -10.80
N LEU A 13 -12.44 -25.46 -11.33
CA LEU A 13 -13.62 -24.63 -11.02
C LEU A 13 -14.10 -24.81 -9.58
N ALA A 14 -14.03 -26.01 -9.00
CA ALA A 14 -14.44 -26.25 -7.63
C ALA A 14 -13.48 -25.67 -6.60
N THR A 15 -12.15 -25.73 -6.83
CA THR A 15 -11.15 -25.16 -5.94
C THR A 15 -11.05 -23.64 -6.05
N THR A 16 -11.16 -23.07 -7.25
CA THR A 16 -11.21 -21.61 -7.44
C THR A 16 -12.51 -21.03 -6.89
N GLY A 17 -13.64 -21.71 -7.06
CA GLY A 17 -14.93 -21.27 -6.52
C GLY A 17 -14.98 -21.24 -4.99
N LEU A 18 -14.36 -22.20 -4.30
CA LEU A 18 -14.29 -22.23 -2.84
C LEU A 18 -13.36 -21.17 -2.26
N LEU A 19 -12.24 -20.85 -2.92
CA LEU A 19 -11.33 -19.82 -2.48
C LEU A 19 -11.88 -18.41 -2.75
N LEU A 20 -12.54 -18.19 -3.91
CA LEU A 20 -13.24 -16.92 -4.16
C LEU A 20 -14.42 -16.71 -3.19
N GLN A 21 -15.16 -17.74 -2.81
CA GLN A 21 -16.24 -17.63 -1.82
C GLN A 21 -15.76 -17.17 -0.44
N ALA A 22 -14.52 -17.47 -0.04
CA ALA A 22 -13.95 -16.98 1.21
C ALA A 22 -13.75 -15.44 1.18
N TYR A 23 -13.52 -14.84 0.01
CA TYR A 23 -13.30 -13.41 -0.16
C TYR A 23 -14.57 -12.63 -0.54
N THR A 24 -15.64 -13.28 -1.01
CA THR A 24 -16.86 -12.63 -1.54
C THR A 24 -17.98 -12.43 -0.52
N ARG A 25 -17.75 -12.70 0.78
CA ARG A 25 -18.77 -12.36 1.79
C ARG A 25 -18.97 -10.85 1.86
N PRO A 26 -20.22 -10.35 1.81
CA PRO A 26 -20.48 -8.91 1.94
C PRO A 26 -19.88 -8.34 3.24
N LEU A 27 -19.21 -7.21 3.15
CA LEU A 27 -18.62 -6.50 4.30
C LEU A 27 -19.64 -6.13 5.37
N THR A 28 -20.91 -5.96 4.99
CA THR A 28 -22.04 -5.62 5.87
C THR A 28 -22.34 -6.68 6.92
N ALA A 29 -21.79 -7.91 6.82
CA ALA A 29 -22.06 -9.00 7.75
C ALA A 29 -21.06 -9.12 8.91
N ALA A 30 -19.96 -8.35 8.92
CA ALA A 30 -18.98 -8.42 10.00
C ALA A 30 -19.31 -7.39 11.08
N PRO A 31 -19.36 -7.78 12.39
CA PRO A 31 -19.58 -6.82 13.46
C PRO A 31 -18.43 -5.82 13.52
N VAL A 32 -18.77 -4.53 13.54
CA VAL A 32 -17.79 -3.46 13.76
C VAL A 32 -17.60 -3.29 15.26
N ARG A 33 -16.41 -3.62 15.77
CA ARG A 33 -16.08 -3.35 17.17
C ARG A 33 -15.85 -1.85 17.40
N SER A 34 -16.20 -1.39 18.57
CA SER A 34 -15.86 -0.04 19.02
C SER A 34 -14.35 0.20 18.91
N GLY A 35 -13.93 1.32 18.32
CA GLY A 35 -12.51 1.64 18.09
C GLY A 35 -12.07 1.52 16.62
N TYR A 36 -12.80 0.82 15.75
CA TYR A 36 -12.50 0.85 14.33
C TYR A 36 -12.65 2.28 13.78
N GLN A 37 -11.65 2.74 13.08
CA GLN A 37 -11.65 4.00 12.35
C GLN A 37 -10.99 3.80 10.99
N LEU A 38 -11.59 4.37 9.96
CA LEU A 38 -11.01 4.46 8.64
C LEU A 38 -10.37 5.84 8.46
N LYS A 39 -9.10 5.86 8.05
CA LYS A 39 -8.35 7.05 7.67
C LYS A 39 -7.88 6.92 6.23
N ILE A 40 -8.35 7.81 5.35
CA ILE A 40 -7.93 7.81 3.95
C ILE A 40 -6.96 8.96 3.72
N MET A 41 -5.77 8.60 3.23
CA MET A 41 -4.62 9.49 3.04
C MET A 41 -4.47 9.87 1.57
N ALA A 42 -3.91 11.04 1.31
CA ALA A 42 -3.49 11.49 -0.02
C ALA A 42 -1.96 11.59 -0.10
N THR A 43 -1.39 11.60 -1.30
CA THR A 43 0.04 11.82 -1.54
C THR A 43 0.26 13.00 -2.47
N ASP A 44 1.27 13.82 -2.20
CA ASP A 44 1.66 14.95 -3.05
C ASP A 44 2.39 14.53 -4.33
N TRP A 45 2.53 13.25 -4.58
CA TRP A 45 3.21 12.71 -5.73
C TRP A 45 2.58 13.16 -7.05
N GLY A 46 3.35 13.93 -7.81
CA GLY A 46 2.91 14.53 -9.07
C GLY A 46 2.17 15.87 -8.94
N PHE A 47 2.02 16.41 -7.73
CA PHE A 47 1.43 17.72 -7.54
C PHE A 47 2.46 18.84 -7.80
N PRO A 48 2.18 19.80 -8.70
CA PRO A 48 3.18 20.82 -9.09
C PRO A 48 3.23 22.03 -8.16
N GLY A 49 2.32 22.13 -7.19
CA GLY A 49 2.22 23.29 -6.28
C GLY A 49 3.02 23.15 -4.99
N THR A 50 2.80 24.07 -4.08
CA THR A 50 3.36 24.04 -2.74
C THR A 50 2.67 23.02 -1.85
N LEU A 51 3.31 22.63 -0.77
CA LEU A 51 2.72 21.69 0.18
C LEU A 51 1.48 22.25 0.89
N ASP A 52 1.45 23.55 1.15
CA ASP A 52 0.28 24.22 1.73
C ASP A 52 -0.94 24.16 0.78
N GLU A 53 -0.73 24.43 -0.51
CA GLU A 53 -1.76 24.30 -1.53
C GLU A 53 -2.23 22.85 -1.65
N TYR A 54 -1.30 21.89 -1.57
CA TYR A 54 -1.66 20.47 -1.60
C TYR A 54 -2.51 20.06 -0.40
N CYS A 55 -2.10 20.42 0.81
CA CYS A 55 -2.86 20.15 2.04
C CYS A 55 -4.25 20.79 2.02
N ALA A 56 -4.38 22.04 1.51
CA ALA A 56 -5.68 22.67 1.30
C ALA A 56 -6.56 21.88 0.33
N LYS A 57 -5.99 21.45 -0.79
CA LYS A 57 -6.69 20.64 -1.80
C LYS A 57 -7.12 19.27 -1.26
N ALA A 58 -6.24 18.57 -0.54
CA ALA A 58 -6.55 17.29 0.09
C ALA A 58 -7.65 17.41 1.13
N LYS A 59 -7.58 18.45 1.99
CA LYS A 59 -8.63 18.72 2.98
C LYS A 59 -9.97 19.02 2.35
N ALA A 60 -10.00 19.84 1.32
CA ALA A 60 -11.22 20.19 0.59
C ALA A 60 -11.87 18.98 -0.09
N ALA A 61 -11.08 18.01 -0.56
CA ALA A 61 -11.57 16.76 -1.13
C ALA A 61 -12.08 15.76 -0.09
N GLY A 62 -11.82 15.97 1.22
CA GLY A 62 -12.31 15.12 2.30
C GLY A 62 -11.31 14.03 2.75
N TYR A 63 -10.02 14.17 2.43
CA TYR A 63 -8.99 13.30 3.00
C TYR A 63 -8.79 13.56 4.49
N ASP A 64 -8.45 12.50 5.24
CA ASP A 64 -8.17 12.59 6.66
C ASP A 64 -6.74 13.05 6.93
N GLY A 65 -5.80 12.77 6.02
CA GLY A 65 -4.39 13.09 6.15
C GLY A 65 -3.62 12.95 4.85
N ILE A 66 -2.30 13.09 4.95
CA ILE A 66 -1.37 12.89 3.83
C ILE A 66 -0.28 11.88 4.19
N GLU A 67 0.19 11.13 3.21
CA GLU A 67 1.47 10.42 3.25
C GLU A 67 2.49 11.17 2.41
N ILE A 68 3.66 11.43 2.98
CA ILE A 68 4.71 12.21 2.33
C ILE A 68 6.09 11.63 2.65
N TRP A 69 7.04 11.83 1.74
CA TRP A 69 8.43 11.49 1.99
C TRP A 69 8.97 12.24 3.20
N TRP A 70 9.50 11.49 4.17
CA TRP A 70 10.29 12.10 5.24
C TRP A 70 11.52 12.80 4.67
N SER A 71 11.88 13.93 5.23
CA SER A 71 13.07 14.70 4.84
C SER A 71 13.98 14.90 6.05
N LEU A 72 15.28 14.79 5.83
CA LEU A 72 16.28 15.16 6.85
C LEU A 72 16.54 16.68 6.91
N GLU A 73 16.00 17.44 5.95
CA GLU A 73 16.16 18.89 5.89
C GLU A 73 15.18 19.61 6.84
N PRO A 74 15.65 20.38 7.85
CA PRO A 74 14.76 21.05 8.80
C PRO A 74 13.75 22.02 8.16
N ALA A 75 14.12 22.70 7.08
CA ALA A 75 13.22 23.61 6.37
C ALA A 75 12.05 22.83 5.74
N ARG A 76 12.31 21.67 5.14
CA ARG A 76 11.26 20.81 4.57
C ARG A 76 10.37 20.22 5.66
N GLN A 77 10.95 19.78 6.79
CA GLN A 77 10.18 19.29 7.95
C GLN A 77 9.24 20.38 8.48
N ASN A 78 9.73 21.60 8.65
CA ASN A 78 8.88 22.71 9.09
C ASN A 78 7.73 22.97 8.12
N ALA A 79 8.00 23.03 6.83
CA ALA A 79 6.96 23.21 5.81
C ALA A 79 5.89 22.10 5.86
N ILE A 80 6.30 20.84 6.08
CA ILE A 80 5.38 19.71 6.23
C ILE A 80 4.47 19.92 7.44
N PHE A 81 5.06 20.11 8.62
CA PHE A 81 4.27 20.18 9.85
C PHE A 81 3.41 21.45 9.93
N ASP A 82 3.90 22.59 9.41
CA ASP A 82 3.12 23.81 9.37
C ASP A 82 1.89 23.68 8.45
N ALA A 83 2.05 23.04 7.29
CA ALA A 83 0.94 22.77 6.36
C ALA A 83 -0.10 21.80 6.95
N VAL A 84 0.34 20.64 7.50
CA VAL A 84 -0.61 19.67 8.06
C VAL A 84 -1.33 20.23 9.29
N ALA A 85 -0.65 20.98 10.15
CA ALA A 85 -1.26 21.62 11.31
C ALA A 85 -2.28 22.70 10.90
N LYS A 86 -1.94 23.54 9.93
CA LYS A 86 -2.83 24.59 9.38
C LYS A 86 -4.14 24.03 8.84
N HIS A 87 -4.08 22.88 8.16
CA HIS A 87 -5.26 22.28 7.54
C HIS A 87 -5.92 21.16 8.38
N GLY A 88 -5.38 20.86 9.57
CA GLY A 88 -5.91 19.83 10.48
C GLY A 88 -5.93 18.45 9.84
N LEU A 89 -4.79 18.04 9.26
CA LEU A 89 -4.60 16.75 8.61
C LEU A 89 -3.76 15.81 9.50
N ASP A 90 -4.06 14.52 9.43
CA ASP A 90 -3.18 13.46 9.93
C ASP A 90 -1.96 13.29 8.99
N ILE A 91 -0.91 12.63 9.47
CA ILE A 91 0.30 12.40 8.68
C ILE A 91 0.77 10.94 8.76
N GLY A 92 1.20 10.39 7.62
CA GLY A 92 2.04 9.22 7.47
C GLY A 92 3.34 9.61 6.77
N PHE A 93 4.42 8.90 7.05
CA PHE A 93 5.70 9.13 6.39
C PHE A 93 6.11 7.95 5.53
N LEU A 94 6.74 8.25 4.38
CA LEU A 94 7.44 7.30 3.54
C LEU A 94 8.95 7.47 3.74
N CYS A 95 9.65 6.37 4.07
CA CYS A 95 11.09 6.34 4.30
C CYS A 95 11.79 5.34 3.39
N ALA A 96 12.96 5.71 2.87
CA ALA A 96 13.81 4.83 2.06
C ALA A 96 15.29 5.22 2.15
N GLY A 97 16.16 4.30 1.73
CA GLY A 97 17.51 4.62 1.25
C GLY A 97 17.53 4.63 -0.29
N SER A 98 18.59 5.14 -0.88
CA SER A 98 18.77 5.22 -2.34
C SER A 98 20.06 4.57 -2.86
N GLN A 99 21.00 4.26 -1.97
CA GLN A 99 22.34 3.74 -2.33
C GLN A 99 22.24 2.33 -2.92
N SER A 100 23.16 1.98 -3.79
CA SER A 100 23.25 0.63 -4.38
C SER A 100 23.99 -0.37 -3.48
N ASN A 101 24.82 0.11 -2.56
CA ASN A 101 25.49 -0.71 -1.54
C ASN A 101 24.55 -0.91 -0.35
N ALA A 102 24.44 -2.16 0.12
CA ALA A 102 23.47 -2.50 1.19
C ALA A 102 23.77 -1.83 2.53
N ALA A 103 25.04 -1.70 2.92
CA ALA A 103 25.41 -1.10 4.20
C ALA A 103 25.16 0.42 4.20
N GLU A 104 25.50 1.13 3.12
CA GLU A 104 25.22 2.56 2.97
C GLU A 104 23.72 2.84 2.87
N HIS A 105 22.98 1.98 2.14
CA HIS A 105 21.53 2.05 2.04
C HIS A 105 20.88 1.90 3.40
N LEU A 106 21.29 0.90 4.19
CA LEU A 106 20.80 0.68 5.53
C LEU A 106 21.11 1.87 6.46
N ALA A 107 22.32 2.46 6.36
CA ALA A 107 22.67 3.63 7.17
C ALA A 107 21.73 4.81 6.91
N THR A 108 21.54 5.19 5.63
CA THR A 108 20.60 6.26 5.27
C THR A 108 19.16 5.92 5.66
N PHE A 109 18.74 4.68 5.43
CA PHE A 109 17.40 4.22 5.82
C PHE A 109 17.15 4.38 7.33
N LYS A 110 18.12 4.03 8.16
CA LYS A 110 18.05 4.21 9.62
C LYS A 110 17.88 5.68 9.98
N GLU A 111 18.66 6.58 9.41
CA GLU A 111 18.53 8.02 9.65
C GLU A 111 17.12 8.54 9.30
N MET A 112 16.56 8.07 8.17
CA MET A 112 15.21 8.44 7.74
C MET A 112 14.15 7.93 8.72
N VAL A 113 14.20 6.65 9.08
CA VAL A 113 13.22 6.02 10.00
C VAL A 113 13.32 6.62 11.40
N ASP A 114 14.54 6.77 11.92
CA ASP A 114 14.77 7.32 13.26
C ASP A 114 14.30 8.78 13.34
N GLY A 115 14.60 9.59 12.33
CA GLY A 115 14.15 10.97 12.23
C GLY A 115 12.62 11.09 12.18
N ALA A 116 11.96 10.25 11.36
CA ALA A 116 10.50 10.23 11.27
C ALA A 116 9.84 9.77 12.58
N ALA A 117 10.41 8.72 13.22
CA ALA A 117 9.84 8.13 14.43
C ALA A 117 10.03 8.99 15.69
N HIS A 118 11.14 9.73 15.77
CA HIS A 118 11.45 10.56 16.94
C HIS A 118 11.11 12.05 16.76
N ASN A 119 10.43 12.42 15.66
CA ASN A 119 9.99 13.80 15.52
C ASN A 119 9.03 14.20 16.67
N THR A 120 9.12 15.45 17.13
CA THR A 120 8.32 15.96 18.24
C THR A 120 7.15 16.86 17.83
N ARG A 121 7.00 17.13 16.52
CA ARG A 121 5.99 18.05 15.98
C ARG A 121 4.61 17.43 15.88
N GLN A 122 4.52 16.26 15.24
CA GLN A 122 3.27 15.51 15.10
C GLN A 122 3.58 14.02 14.98
N LYS A 123 3.01 13.20 15.89
CA LYS A 123 3.17 11.75 15.84
C LYS A 123 2.50 11.21 14.57
N PRO A 124 3.23 10.49 13.69
CA PRO A 124 2.62 9.92 12.51
C PRO A 124 1.70 8.76 12.86
N LEU A 125 0.67 8.54 12.04
CA LEU A 125 -0.21 7.36 12.15
C LEU A 125 0.56 6.06 11.86
N TYR A 126 1.54 6.14 10.98
CA TYR A 126 2.44 5.06 10.57
C TYR A 126 3.67 5.62 9.86
N ILE A 127 4.68 4.78 9.71
CA ILE A 127 5.80 4.99 8.79
C ILE A 127 5.77 3.85 7.78
N ASN A 128 5.60 4.17 6.51
CA ASN A 128 5.76 3.25 5.39
C ASN A 128 7.22 3.21 4.95
N CYS A 129 7.74 2.05 4.60
CA CYS A 129 9.14 1.86 4.24
C CYS A 129 9.31 1.19 2.89
N HIS A 130 9.99 1.87 1.97
CA HIS A 130 10.62 1.26 0.80
C HIS A 130 11.94 0.62 1.21
N SER A 131 11.88 -0.54 1.84
CA SER A 131 13.02 -1.18 2.49
C SER A 131 13.86 -1.99 1.53
N GLY A 132 15.18 -1.84 1.64
CA GLY A 132 16.16 -2.63 0.94
C GLY A 132 16.04 -2.62 -0.59
N ARG A 133 16.53 -3.68 -1.21
CA ARG A 133 16.47 -3.89 -2.66
C ARG A 133 16.20 -5.36 -2.99
N ASP A 134 15.64 -5.60 -4.15
CA ASP A 134 15.37 -6.93 -4.72
C ASP A 134 16.64 -7.75 -5.00
N TYR A 135 17.75 -7.10 -5.19
CA TYR A 135 19.07 -7.73 -5.43
C TYR A 135 19.97 -7.82 -4.18
N PHE A 136 19.55 -7.30 -3.02
CA PHE A 136 20.26 -7.54 -1.76
C PHE A 136 19.98 -8.96 -1.26
N SER A 137 20.95 -9.56 -0.56
CA SER A 137 20.76 -10.86 0.08
C SER A 137 19.64 -10.81 1.13
N TYR A 138 19.14 -11.98 1.53
CA TYR A 138 18.15 -12.09 2.60
C TYR A 138 18.63 -11.42 3.90
N GLU A 139 19.87 -11.66 4.31
CA GLU A 139 20.44 -11.12 5.56
C GLU A 139 20.59 -9.59 5.51
N GLU A 140 21.04 -9.06 4.37
CA GLU A 140 21.09 -7.61 4.17
C GLU A 140 19.69 -6.98 4.24
N ASN A 141 18.71 -7.57 3.58
CA ASN A 141 17.31 -7.09 3.62
C ASN A 141 16.68 -7.27 5.01
N LYS A 142 16.97 -8.35 5.72
CA LYS A 142 16.48 -8.60 7.09
C LYS A 142 16.93 -7.52 8.07
N ALA A 143 18.11 -6.94 7.90
CA ALA A 143 18.63 -5.89 8.77
C ALA A 143 17.76 -4.62 8.78
N PHE A 144 17.03 -4.33 7.70
CA PHE A 144 16.05 -3.24 7.64
C PHE A 144 14.85 -3.53 8.55
N ILE A 145 14.36 -4.77 8.54
CA ILE A 145 13.24 -5.20 9.39
C ILE A 145 13.65 -5.19 10.86
N ASP A 146 14.85 -5.70 11.18
CA ASP A 146 15.34 -5.74 12.55
C ASP A 146 15.45 -4.33 13.15
N HIS A 147 15.91 -3.34 12.37
CA HIS A 147 15.96 -1.95 12.81
C HIS A 147 14.55 -1.37 13.04
N THR A 148 13.65 -1.52 12.07
CA THR A 148 12.28 -0.96 12.19
C THR A 148 11.50 -1.59 13.34
N ARG A 149 11.72 -2.88 13.64
CA ARG A 149 11.13 -3.54 14.82
C ARG A 149 11.58 -2.90 16.12
N ALA A 150 12.90 -2.66 16.26
CA ALA A 150 13.44 -2.01 17.45
C ALA A 150 12.88 -0.60 17.64
N VAL A 151 12.82 0.21 16.57
CA VAL A 151 12.26 1.56 16.60
C VAL A 151 10.75 1.53 16.91
N SER A 152 10.00 0.63 16.29
CA SER A 152 8.56 0.47 16.53
C SER A 152 8.26 0.09 17.98
N GLN A 153 9.05 -0.81 18.57
CA GLN A 153 8.94 -1.20 19.97
C GLN A 153 9.26 -0.03 20.91
N ALA A 154 10.27 0.77 20.61
CA ALA A 154 10.69 1.89 21.43
C ALA A 154 9.72 3.07 21.41
N THR A 155 9.10 3.35 20.25
CA THR A 155 8.27 4.55 20.03
C THR A 155 6.76 4.30 20.05
N GLY A 156 6.34 3.03 19.90
CA GLY A 156 4.94 2.66 19.72
C GLY A 156 4.34 3.17 18.40
N ILE A 157 5.18 3.49 17.40
CA ILE A 157 4.76 3.86 16.05
C ILE A 157 4.74 2.60 15.19
N ARG A 158 3.66 2.41 14.41
CA ARG A 158 3.59 1.33 13.42
C ARG A 158 4.56 1.64 12.28
N ILE A 159 5.53 0.74 12.05
CA ILE A 159 6.47 0.83 10.94
C ILE A 159 6.23 -0.38 10.04
N LEU A 160 5.95 -0.12 8.77
CA LEU A 160 5.41 -1.07 7.81
C LEU A 160 6.34 -1.16 6.60
N HIS A 161 6.41 -2.34 5.99
CA HIS A 161 7.25 -2.58 4.81
C HIS A 161 6.37 -2.80 3.58
N GLU A 162 6.65 -2.02 2.54
CA GLU A 162 5.81 -2.04 1.34
C GLU A 162 6.12 -3.21 0.42
N THR A 163 5.07 -3.81 -0.13
CA THR A 163 5.13 -4.82 -1.19
C THR A 163 5.40 -4.14 -2.54
N HIS A 164 6.57 -3.52 -2.68
CA HIS A 164 6.93 -2.71 -3.84
C HIS A 164 8.00 -3.41 -4.71
N ARG A 165 7.80 -3.42 -6.06
CA ARG A 165 8.82 -3.87 -7.01
C ARG A 165 10.13 -3.12 -6.79
N SER A 166 11.28 -3.74 -7.09
CA SER A 166 12.62 -3.23 -6.80
C SER A 166 12.98 -3.00 -5.32
N ARG A 167 12.13 -3.45 -4.39
CA ARG A 167 12.39 -3.45 -2.93
C ARG A 167 12.45 -4.88 -2.41
N MET A 168 12.76 -5.07 -1.13
CA MET A 168 12.95 -6.42 -0.56
C MET A 168 11.72 -7.34 -0.69
N LEU A 169 10.49 -6.78 -0.67
CA LEU A 169 9.24 -7.54 -0.77
C LEU A 169 8.62 -7.48 -2.18
N PHE A 170 9.44 -7.41 -3.21
CA PHE A 170 9.05 -7.14 -4.59
C PHE A 170 8.13 -8.19 -5.23
N ALA A 171 8.19 -9.44 -4.77
CA ALA A 171 7.44 -10.57 -5.31
C ALA A 171 6.79 -11.37 -4.19
N ALA A 172 5.59 -11.91 -4.43
CA ALA A 172 4.84 -12.66 -3.43
C ALA A 172 5.62 -13.87 -2.86
N PRO A 173 6.32 -14.72 -3.64
CA PRO A 173 7.10 -15.83 -3.08
C PRO A 173 8.30 -15.37 -2.25
N VAL A 174 8.92 -14.25 -2.59
CA VAL A 174 10.02 -13.66 -1.81
C VAL A 174 9.48 -13.12 -0.49
N ALA A 175 8.40 -12.33 -0.53
CA ALA A 175 7.73 -11.82 0.67
C ALA A 175 7.24 -12.96 1.58
N ARG A 176 6.80 -14.08 1.00
CA ARG A 176 6.41 -15.29 1.73
C ARG A 176 7.54 -15.78 2.63
N HIS A 177 8.76 -15.85 2.11
CA HIS A 177 9.93 -16.28 2.89
C HIS A 177 10.18 -15.36 4.10
N PHE A 178 10.10 -14.03 3.93
CA PHE A 178 10.20 -13.08 5.05
C PHE A 178 9.06 -13.25 6.05
N MET A 179 7.81 -13.43 5.61
CA MET A 179 6.66 -13.61 6.50
C MET A 179 6.71 -14.92 7.29
N ASP A 180 7.23 -16.01 6.71
CA ASP A 180 7.39 -17.29 7.40
C ASP A 180 8.49 -17.23 8.45
N THR A 181 9.56 -16.48 8.23
CA THR A 181 10.72 -16.37 9.13
C THR A 181 10.61 -15.24 10.15
N ILE A 182 9.78 -14.21 9.87
CA ILE A 182 9.57 -13.03 10.73
C ILE A 182 8.06 -12.88 11.00
N PRO A 183 7.52 -13.55 12.02
CA PRO A 183 6.06 -13.60 12.26
C PRO A 183 5.39 -12.27 12.57
N ASP A 184 6.12 -11.30 13.07
CA ASP A 184 5.65 -9.94 13.41
C ASP A 184 5.90 -8.89 12.31
N LEU A 185 6.41 -9.30 11.14
CA LEU A 185 6.51 -8.42 9.97
C LEU A 185 5.13 -7.88 9.59
N ARG A 186 5.01 -6.55 9.49
CA ARG A 186 3.79 -5.85 9.09
C ARG A 186 3.98 -5.15 7.75
N LEU A 187 2.90 -5.13 6.96
CA LEU A 187 2.95 -4.73 5.56
C LEU A 187 2.17 -3.44 5.29
N THR A 188 2.74 -2.59 4.47
CA THR A 188 2.00 -1.72 3.56
C THR A 188 1.73 -2.53 2.29
N PHE A 189 0.46 -2.72 1.96
CA PHE A 189 0.03 -3.59 0.88
C PHE A 189 -0.27 -2.80 -0.40
N ASP A 190 0.75 -2.69 -1.25
CA ASP A 190 0.60 -2.34 -2.65
C ASP A 190 0.69 -3.61 -3.50
N VAL A 191 -0.45 -4.28 -3.64
CA VAL A 191 -0.54 -5.54 -4.37
C VAL A 191 -0.39 -5.36 -5.88
N SER A 192 -0.53 -4.14 -6.37
CA SER A 192 -0.39 -3.82 -7.80
C SER A 192 0.98 -4.23 -8.35
N HIS A 193 2.02 -4.09 -7.53
CA HIS A 193 3.37 -4.52 -7.87
C HIS A 193 3.49 -6.04 -7.99
N TRP A 194 2.85 -6.79 -7.09
CA TRP A 194 2.86 -8.25 -7.19
C TRP A 194 2.10 -8.75 -8.41
N CYS A 195 0.98 -8.09 -8.78
CA CYS A 195 0.26 -8.43 -10.01
C CYS A 195 1.17 -8.31 -11.24
N ASN A 196 1.91 -7.20 -11.33
CA ASN A 196 2.82 -6.95 -12.44
C ASN A 196 4.04 -7.89 -12.44
N VAL A 197 4.68 -8.09 -11.27
CA VAL A 197 5.86 -8.97 -11.17
C VAL A 197 5.52 -10.44 -11.41
N SER A 198 4.32 -10.87 -11.03
CA SER A 198 3.85 -12.25 -11.21
C SER A 198 3.10 -12.46 -12.53
N GLU A 199 2.90 -11.42 -13.34
CA GLU A 199 2.08 -11.45 -14.56
C GLU A 199 0.70 -12.13 -14.33
N SER A 200 0.13 -11.93 -13.12
CA SER A 200 -1.13 -12.57 -12.72
C SER A 200 -1.90 -11.72 -11.69
N LEU A 201 -3.20 -12.00 -11.54
CA LEU A 201 -4.01 -11.48 -10.42
C LEU A 201 -3.93 -12.40 -9.19
N LEU A 202 -2.81 -13.10 -8.99
CA LEU A 202 -2.42 -13.88 -7.82
C LEU A 202 -3.38 -15.04 -7.44
N ALA A 203 -4.27 -15.45 -8.35
CA ALA A 203 -5.16 -16.59 -8.15
C ALA A 203 -4.39 -17.92 -8.04
N ASP A 204 -3.18 -17.95 -8.56
CA ASP A 204 -2.20 -19.03 -8.53
C ASP A 204 -1.36 -19.09 -7.23
N GLN A 205 -1.43 -18.05 -6.36
CA GLN A 205 -0.67 -17.94 -5.12
C GLN A 205 -1.56 -17.73 -3.86
N PRO A 206 -2.66 -18.46 -3.69
CA PRO A 206 -3.67 -18.15 -2.68
C PRO A 206 -3.16 -18.25 -1.24
N ALA A 207 -2.25 -19.18 -0.95
CA ALA A 207 -1.71 -19.36 0.40
C ALA A 207 -0.77 -18.21 0.80
N THR A 208 0.04 -17.70 -0.13
CA THR A 208 0.90 -16.54 0.10
C THR A 208 0.07 -15.28 0.29
N LEU A 209 -0.94 -15.09 -0.55
CA LEU A 209 -1.83 -13.96 -0.47
C LEU A 209 -2.61 -13.96 0.86
N ALA A 210 -3.16 -15.10 1.29
CA ALA A 210 -3.86 -15.22 2.57
C ALA A 210 -2.97 -14.81 3.75
N LEU A 211 -1.72 -15.28 3.79
CA LEU A 211 -0.76 -14.91 4.83
C LEU A 211 -0.44 -13.41 4.79
N ALA A 212 -0.25 -12.83 3.61
CA ALA A 212 0.01 -11.40 3.46
C ALA A 212 -1.15 -10.56 4.00
N LEU A 213 -2.41 -10.90 3.67
CA LEU A 213 -3.60 -10.19 4.12
C LEU A 213 -3.75 -10.16 5.65
N GLU A 214 -3.22 -11.15 6.37
CA GLU A 214 -3.16 -11.16 7.83
C GLU A 214 -2.12 -10.18 8.39
N ARG A 215 -1.13 -9.79 7.57
CA ARG A 215 -0.02 -8.92 7.97
C ARG A 215 -0.23 -7.45 7.60
N VAL A 216 -1.24 -7.12 6.81
CA VAL A 216 -1.50 -5.76 6.31
C VAL A 216 -2.01 -4.85 7.41
N ASP A 217 -1.37 -3.69 7.58
CA ASP A 217 -1.81 -2.61 8.47
C ASP A 217 -2.05 -1.29 7.76
N HIS A 218 -1.58 -1.16 6.52
CA HIS A 218 -1.82 -0.04 5.63
C HIS A 218 -2.00 -0.54 4.20
N ILE A 219 -2.81 0.13 3.39
CA ILE A 219 -3.05 -0.21 2.00
C ILE A 219 -2.66 0.99 1.12
N HIS A 220 -1.86 0.74 0.09
CA HIS A 220 -1.76 1.61 -1.07
C HIS A 220 -2.81 1.19 -2.10
N ALA A 221 -3.86 1.99 -2.22
CA ALA A 221 -5.03 1.67 -3.03
C ALA A 221 -4.83 2.09 -4.49
N ARG A 222 -3.83 1.52 -5.12
CA ARG A 222 -3.61 1.55 -6.56
C ARG A 222 -4.05 0.22 -7.16
N ILE A 223 -4.65 0.26 -8.34
CA ILE A 223 -5.07 -0.94 -9.06
C ILE A 223 -4.08 -1.21 -10.17
N GLY A 224 -3.37 -2.32 -10.06
CA GLY A 224 -2.47 -2.86 -11.07
C GLY A 224 -3.12 -3.96 -11.89
N HIS A 225 -2.40 -4.41 -12.89
CA HIS A 225 -2.76 -5.53 -13.74
C HIS A 225 -1.51 -6.34 -14.08
N GLN A 226 -1.68 -7.42 -14.85
CA GLN A 226 -0.58 -8.36 -15.14
C GLN A 226 0.60 -7.70 -15.86
N GLU A 227 0.33 -6.71 -16.73
CA GLU A 227 1.34 -6.06 -17.56
C GLU A 227 1.78 -4.69 -17.02
N GLY A 228 1.23 -4.25 -15.87
CA GLY A 228 1.60 -2.95 -15.32
C GLY A 228 1.12 -2.72 -13.88
N PRO A 229 1.85 -1.88 -13.12
CA PRO A 229 1.50 -1.61 -11.73
C PRO A 229 0.33 -0.65 -11.58
N GLN A 230 -0.17 -0.05 -12.67
CA GLN A 230 -1.29 0.89 -12.62
C GLN A 230 -2.12 0.83 -13.89
N VAL A 231 -3.44 0.67 -13.74
CA VAL A 231 -4.40 0.89 -14.82
C VAL A 231 -4.55 2.39 -15.09
N ASN A 232 -4.91 2.76 -16.32
CA ASN A 232 -5.09 4.18 -16.70
C ASN A 232 -6.29 4.83 -15.98
N ASP A 233 -7.41 4.09 -15.87
CA ASP A 233 -8.60 4.55 -15.16
C ASP A 233 -9.38 3.34 -14.61
N PRO A 234 -9.52 3.20 -13.27
CA PRO A 234 -10.21 2.06 -12.67
C PRO A 234 -11.72 2.04 -12.95
N ARG A 235 -12.29 3.11 -13.54
CA ARG A 235 -13.70 3.20 -13.93
C ARG A 235 -13.96 2.55 -15.29
N ALA A 236 -12.90 2.32 -16.06
CA ALA A 236 -13.00 1.74 -17.40
C ALA A 236 -13.35 0.23 -17.32
N PRO A 237 -14.35 -0.24 -18.08
CA PRO A 237 -14.89 -1.60 -17.91
C PRO A 237 -13.90 -2.72 -18.22
N GLU A 238 -12.89 -2.46 -19.05
CA GLU A 238 -11.80 -3.41 -19.35
C GLU A 238 -10.98 -3.79 -18.13
N TRP A 239 -10.96 -2.97 -17.09
CA TRP A 239 -10.23 -3.23 -15.84
C TRP A 239 -11.06 -3.88 -14.74
N SER A 240 -12.34 -4.22 -15.01
CA SER A 240 -13.25 -4.74 -14.00
C SER A 240 -12.68 -5.94 -13.23
N ALA A 241 -12.04 -6.88 -13.90
CA ALA A 241 -11.42 -8.05 -13.26
C ALA A 241 -10.29 -7.67 -12.28
N ALA A 242 -9.44 -6.70 -12.64
CA ALA A 242 -8.38 -6.19 -11.78
C ALA A 242 -8.97 -5.41 -10.59
N VAL A 243 -9.96 -4.55 -10.84
CA VAL A 243 -10.68 -3.81 -9.80
C VAL A 243 -11.31 -4.75 -8.79
N ASP A 244 -12.06 -5.76 -9.25
CA ASP A 244 -12.75 -6.73 -8.39
C ASP A 244 -11.75 -7.53 -7.53
N ALA A 245 -10.63 -7.95 -8.10
CA ALA A 245 -9.58 -8.65 -7.36
C ALA A 245 -8.98 -7.78 -6.24
N HIS A 246 -8.62 -6.52 -6.53
CA HIS A 246 -8.07 -5.60 -5.53
C HIS A 246 -9.08 -5.33 -4.41
N PHE A 247 -10.33 -5.05 -4.74
CA PHE A 247 -11.35 -4.84 -3.72
C PHE A 247 -11.60 -6.08 -2.87
N ALA A 248 -11.57 -7.29 -3.45
CA ALA A 248 -11.73 -8.52 -2.68
C ALA A 248 -10.62 -8.69 -1.63
N TRP A 249 -9.38 -8.35 -1.96
CA TRP A 249 -8.25 -8.40 -1.02
C TRP A 249 -8.37 -7.30 0.06
N TRP A 250 -8.69 -6.07 -0.32
CA TRP A 250 -8.90 -4.99 0.65
C TRP A 250 -10.07 -5.27 1.58
N ASP A 251 -11.16 -5.86 1.08
CA ASP A 251 -12.30 -6.31 1.88
C ASP A 251 -11.89 -7.30 2.98
N ALA A 252 -10.96 -8.22 2.68
CA ALA A 252 -10.46 -9.18 3.66
C ALA A 252 -9.68 -8.48 4.79
N VAL A 253 -8.82 -7.53 4.45
CA VAL A 253 -8.07 -6.72 5.43
C VAL A 253 -9.04 -5.90 6.29
N ILE A 254 -10.01 -5.22 5.67
CA ILE A 254 -10.98 -4.38 6.37
C ILE A 254 -11.86 -5.22 7.33
N ARG A 255 -12.32 -6.40 6.91
CA ARG A 255 -13.06 -7.32 7.80
C ARG A 255 -12.28 -7.66 9.06
N ARG A 256 -10.98 -7.96 8.90
CA ARG A 256 -10.09 -8.26 10.04
C ARG A 256 -9.97 -7.03 10.95
N LYS A 257 -9.70 -5.84 10.40
CA LYS A 257 -9.55 -4.60 11.19
C LYS A 257 -10.83 -4.21 11.91
N ARG A 258 -11.99 -4.34 11.26
CA ARG A 258 -13.30 -4.12 11.92
C ARG A 258 -13.55 -5.09 13.06
N ALA A 259 -13.19 -6.37 12.88
CA ALA A 259 -13.42 -7.41 13.88
C ALA A 259 -12.60 -7.19 15.16
N VAL A 260 -11.45 -6.53 15.09
CA VAL A 260 -10.59 -6.26 16.26
C VAL A 260 -10.71 -4.81 16.76
N GLY A 261 -11.38 -3.91 16.03
CA GLY A 261 -11.57 -2.51 16.42
C GLY A 261 -10.32 -1.65 16.26
N GLU A 262 -9.52 -1.90 15.23
CA GLU A 262 -8.29 -1.18 14.96
C GLU A 262 -8.45 -0.08 13.90
N VAL A 263 -7.59 0.94 13.99
CA VAL A 263 -7.48 1.97 12.95
C VAL A 263 -6.93 1.36 11.67
N MET A 264 -7.64 1.58 10.56
CA MET A 264 -7.21 1.24 9.21
C MET A 264 -6.82 2.51 8.43
N THR A 265 -5.64 2.50 7.84
CA THR A 265 -5.16 3.58 6.98
C THR A 265 -5.08 3.09 5.53
N ILE A 266 -5.56 3.91 4.59
CA ILE A 266 -5.51 3.63 3.15
C ILE A 266 -5.00 4.88 2.44
N LEU A 267 -4.00 4.75 1.57
CA LEU A 267 -3.54 5.79 0.67
C LEU A 267 -4.19 5.58 -0.71
N THR A 268 -4.80 6.60 -1.29
CA THR A 268 -5.11 6.59 -2.72
C THR A 268 -3.84 6.98 -3.47
N GLU A 269 -3.34 6.10 -4.35
CA GLU A 269 -1.97 6.25 -4.87
C GLU A 269 -1.89 6.06 -6.39
N PHE A 270 -2.87 6.52 -7.13
CA PHE A 270 -2.68 6.62 -8.57
C PHE A 270 -1.64 7.71 -8.86
N GLY A 271 -0.52 7.28 -9.47
CA GLY A 271 0.64 8.13 -9.73
C GLY A 271 0.57 8.87 -11.07
N PRO A 272 1.44 9.88 -11.25
CA PRO A 272 1.59 10.61 -12.51
C PRO A 272 2.28 9.74 -13.58
N PRO A 273 2.50 10.24 -14.81
CA PRO A 273 3.48 9.64 -15.71
C PRO A 273 4.86 9.50 -15.01
N ASP A 274 5.54 8.37 -15.08
CA ASP A 274 5.37 7.21 -15.99
C ASP A 274 4.45 6.08 -15.47
N TYR A 275 3.83 6.20 -14.30
CA TYR A 275 2.82 5.24 -13.84
C TYR A 275 1.51 5.43 -14.59
N MET A 276 1.06 6.66 -14.76
CA MET A 276 -0.06 6.97 -15.66
C MET A 276 0.39 6.78 -17.12
N PRO A 277 -0.25 5.89 -17.88
CA PRO A 277 0.01 5.76 -19.31
C PRO A 277 -0.23 7.08 -20.06
N THR A 278 0.58 7.31 -21.08
CA THR A 278 0.53 8.56 -21.86
C THR A 278 0.38 8.29 -23.35
N LEU A 279 -0.13 9.26 -24.08
CA LEU A 279 -0.12 9.23 -25.54
C LEU A 279 1.33 9.24 -26.06
N PRO A 280 1.62 8.47 -27.12
CA PRO A 280 2.92 8.53 -27.77
C PRO A 280 3.22 9.95 -28.26
N TYR A 281 4.49 10.31 -28.32
CA TYR A 281 5.05 11.58 -28.78
C TYR A 281 4.69 12.80 -27.92
N THR A 282 3.42 13.06 -27.63
CA THR A 282 2.99 14.22 -26.83
C THR A 282 3.20 14.00 -25.33
N ARG A 283 3.20 12.73 -24.88
CA ARG A 283 3.23 12.33 -23.46
C ARG A 283 2.05 12.87 -22.62
N GLU A 284 0.97 13.21 -23.30
CA GLU A 284 -0.26 13.61 -22.63
C GLU A 284 -0.83 12.43 -21.81
N PRO A 285 -1.14 12.61 -20.52
CA PRO A 285 -1.72 11.55 -19.69
C PRO A 285 -3.07 11.07 -20.24
N LEU A 286 -3.32 9.75 -20.19
CA LEU A 286 -4.59 9.19 -20.65
C LEU A 286 -5.78 9.49 -19.73
N ALA A 287 -5.51 9.87 -18.48
CA ALA A 287 -6.56 10.22 -17.52
C ALA A 287 -6.05 11.23 -16.48
N ASP A 288 -6.97 11.88 -15.79
CA ASP A 288 -6.68 12.82 -14.71
C ASP A 288 -6.38 12.06 -13.40
N GLN A 289 -5.11 12.09 -12.99
CA GLN A 289 -4.62 11.47 -11.76
C GLN A 289 -5.41 11.89 -10.51
N TRP A 290 -5.66 13.20 -10.36
CA TRP A 290 -6.35 13.72 -9.18
C TRP A 290 -7.81 13.26 -9.15
N ALA A 291 -8.51 13.34 -10.27
CA ALA A 291 -9.89 12.88 -10.38
C ALA A 291 -10.05 11.39 -10.08
N ILE A 292 -9.07 10.55 -10.48
CA ILE A 292 -9.04 9.13 -10.14
C ILE A 292 -8.83 8.94 -8.64
N ASN A 293 -7.88 9.64 -8.02
CA ASN A 293 -7.62 9.52 -6.58
C ASN A 293 -8.82 9.97 -5.75
N VAL A 294 -9.53 11.02 -6.15
CA VAL A 294 -10.79 11.45 -5.51
C VAL A 294 -11.90 10.42 -5.70
N TYR A 295 -12.05 9.86 -6.89
CA TYR A 295 -13.00 8.75 -7.12
C TYR A 295 -12.71 7.54 -6.22
N MET A 296 -11.44 7.18 -6.05
CA MET A 296 -11.03 6.11 -5.13
C MET A 296 -11.31 6.47 -3.68
N LEU A 297 -11.02 7.68 -3.24
CA LEU A 297 -11.39 8.18 -1.90
C LEU A 297 -12.89 8.00 -1.61
N GLU A 298 -13.75 8.47 -2.51
CA GLU A 298 -15.21 8.38 -2.35
C GLU A 298 -15.69 6.92 -2.33
N THR A 299 -15.15 6.09 -3.24
CA THR A 299 -15.49 4.67 -3.33
C THR A 299 -15.07 3.91 -2.07
N LEU A 300 -13.85 4.12 -1.59
CA LEU A 300 -13.32 3.48 -0.38
C LEU A 300 -14.08 3.94 0.87
N ARG A 301 -14.40 5.23 0.98
CA ARG A 301 -15.18 5.76 2.10
C ARG A 301 -16.59 5.19 2.13
N LYS A 302 -17.28 5.17 1.00
CA LYS A 302 -18.61 4.56 0.89
C LYS A 302 -18.63 3.08 1.24
N ARG A 303 -17.54 2.34 0.88
CA ARG A 303 -17.45 0.89 1.11
C ARG A 303 -17.03 0.53 2.53
N TYR A 304 -16.17 1.33 3.17
CA TYR A 304 -15.42 0.94 4.36
C TYR A 304 -15.63 1.83 5.60
N ALA A 305 -16.29 2.97 5.52
CA ALA A 305 -16.62 3.79 6.68
C ALA A 305 -17.75 3.19 7.53
#